data_d89797d8efe0ceb77b365421b0f238d6
#
_entry.id   d89797d8efe0ceb77b365421b0f238d6
#
_cell.length_a   1.000
_cell.length_b   1.000
_cell.length_c   1.000
_cell.angle_alpha   90.00
_cell.angle_beta   90.00
_cell.angle_gamma   90.00
#
_symmetry.space_group_name_H-M   'P 1'
#
loop_
_entity.id
_entity.type
_entity.pdbx_description
1 polymer ?
#
loop_
_entity_poly.entity_id
_entity_poly.type
_entity_poly.pdbx_seq_one_letter_code
_entity_poly.pdbx_strand_id
1 'polypeptide(L)'
;MIFGIGRSAFPRAYNAYGISYEESQDRFAESLEIIKKAWTEPTCSYQGRYHSFENFTLVPRPVQLPHPPIRIAASQPDTYEQIGRLGYPLFSAVRASPLTELAGHTRTYRDAWAAAGHKGEPQAYLQTPVYVAETRERALAEAEEGLMRFATYRADLVRGALSYAEVQREKGIIGTPDIVADRIAQLRDEAQLAGISAEINPGSMLSHAQVMNSLRLWCQEIMPRFK
;
A
#
# COMPACT_ATOMS: atom_id res chain seq x y z
N MET A 1 -0.29 7.47 15.14
CA MET A 1 -1.07 7.34 13.87
C MET A 1 -0.12 7.43 12.69
N ILE A 2 -0.37 6.71 11.59
CA ILE A 2 0.33 6.86 10.31
C ILE A 2 -0.69 7.37 9.30
N PHE A 3 -0.33 8.37 8.52
CA PHE A 3 -1.19 8.95 7.51
C PHE A 3 -0.84 8.42 6.12
N GLY A 4 -1.70 7.58 5.57
CA GLY A 4 -1.55 7.05 4.22
C GLY A 4 -2.29 7.91 3.22
N ILE A 5 -1.61 8.33 2.15
CA ILE A 5 -2.18 9.11 1.06
C ILE A 5 -1.84 8.50 -0.29
N GLY A 6 -2.64 8.82 -1.29
CA GLY A 6 -2.37 8.37 -2.65
C GLY A 6 -3.27 9.08 -3.66
N ARG A 7 -2.77 9.17 -4.86
CA ARG A 7 -3.53 9.60 -6.02
C ARG A 7 -4.32 8.41 -6.55
N SER A 8 -5.63 8.52 -6.65
CA SER A 8 -6.44 7.45 -7.24
C SER A 8 -6.00 7.14 -8.67
N ALA A 9 -5.89 5.85 -9.01
CA ALA A 9 -5.61 5.39 -10.37
C ALA A 9 -6.88 5.29 -11.24
N PHE A 10 -8.03 5.78 -10.77
CA PHE A 10 -9.31 5.62 -11.45
C PHE A 10 -9.83 6.93 -12.04
N PRO A 11 -9.74 7.13 -13.38
CA PRO A 11 -10.29 8.33 -14.03
C PRO A 11 -11.76 8.57 -13.71
N ARG A 12 -12.56 7.50 -13.61
CA ARG A 12 -13.99 7.60 -13.26
C ARG A 12 -14.25 8.31 -11.92
N ALA A 13 -13.34 8.16 -10.94
CA ALA A 13 -13.48 8.83 -9.65
C ALA A 13 -13.32 10.34 -9.79
N TYR A 14 -12.39 10.78 -10.64
CA TYR A 14 -12.18 12.20 -10.94
C TYR A 14 -13.35 12.77 -11.74
N ASN A 15 -13.80 12.05 -12.78
CA ASN A 15 -14.93 12.45 -13.62
C ASN A 15 -16.21 12.66 -12.80
N ALA A 16 -16.44 11.84 -11.77
CA ALA A 16 -17.59 11.99 -10.89
C ALA A 16 -17.61 13.32 -10.11
N TYR A 17 -16.44 13.95 -9.93
CA TYR A 17 -16.29 15.27 -9.31
C TYR A 17 -16.02 16.39 -10.32
N GLY A 18 -16.13 16.11 -11.62
CA GLY A 18 -15.83 17.10 -12.67
C GLY A 18 -14.37 17.53 -12.73
N ILE A 19 -13.45 16.69 -12.27
CA ILE A 19 -12.01 16.95 -12.25
C ILE A 19 -11.33 16.16 -13.37
N SER A 20 -10.44 16.80 -14.16
CA SER A 20 -9.63 16.09 -15.12
C SER A 20 -8.62 15.17 -14.43
N TYR A 21 -8.50 13.93 -14.90
CA TYR A 21 -7.49 12.98 -14.39
C TYR A 21 -6.06 13.47 -14.65
N GLU A 22 -5.85 14.25 -15.71
CA GLU A 22 -4.56 14.85 -16.06
C GLU A 22 -4.04 15.83 -14.99
N GLU A 23 -4.96 16.50 -14.28
CA GLU A 23 -4.61 17.41 -13.16
C GLU A 23 -4.27 16.67 -11.86
N SER A 24 -4.45 15.36 -11.81
CA SER A 24 -4.39 14.58 -10.57
C SER A 24 -3.01 14.63 -9.89
N GLN A 25 -1.92 14.75 -10.64
CA GLN A 25 -0.57 14.85 -10.08
C GLN A 25 -0.34 16.22 -9.44
N ASP A 26 -0.69 17.30 -10.15
CA ASP A 26 -0.53 18.65 -9.64
C ASP A 26 -1.43 18.91 -8.41
N ARG A 27 -2.70 18.44 -8.48
CA ARG A 27 -3.62 18.52 -7.35
C ARG A 27 -3.14 17.74 -6.14
N PHE A 28 -2.53 16.55 -6.36
CA PHE A 28 -1.95 15.77 -5.28
C PHE A 28 -0.78 16.49 -4.62
N ALA A 29 0.13 17.06 -5.39
CA ALA A 29 1.28 17.80 -4.89
C ALA A 29 0.84 19.02 -4.07
N GLU A 30 -0.10 19.80 -4.59
CA GLU A 30 -0.68 20.98 -3.90
C GLU A 30 -1.40 20.58 -2.60
N SER A 31 -2.21 19.51 -2.64
CA SER A 31 -2.89 19.00 -1.45
C SER A 31 -1.93 18.51 -0.37
N LEU A 32 -0.84 17.83 -0.75
CA LEU A 32 0.18 17.38 0.20
C LEU A 32 0.87 18.55 0.89
N GLU A 33 1.20 19.60 0.15
CA GLU A 33 1.77 20.83 0.69
C GLU A 33 0.82 21.49 1.70
N ILE A 34 -0.44 21.66 1.32
CA ILE A 34 -1.49 22.24 2.18
C ILE A 34 -1.64 21.44 3.47
N ILE A 35 -1.72 20.10 3.40
CA ILE A 35 -1.85 19.25 4.58
C ILE A 35 -0.66 19.45 5.53
N LYS A 36 0.56 19.48 5.00
CA LYS A 36 1.76 19.70 5.83
C LYS A 36 1.74 21.05 6.50
N LYS A 37 1.44 22.13 5.77
CA LYS A 37 1.33 23.49 6.31
C LYS A 37 0.26 23.55 7.41
N ALA A 38 -0.94 23.02 7.16
CA ALA A 38 -2.02 23.02 8.13
C ALA A 38 -1.67 22.27 9.43
N TRP A 39 -0.82 21.24 9.34
CA TRP A 39 -0.38 20.49 10.52
C TRP A 39 0.75 21.16 11.30
N THR A 40 1.63 21.89 10.62
CA THR A 40 2.86 22.43 11.21
C THR A 40 2.74 23.92 11.61
N GLU A 41 1.92 24.69 10.91
CA GLU A 41 1.74 26.11 11.16
C GLU A 41 0.51 26.36 12.06
N PRO A 42 0.56 27.30 13.04
CA PRO A 42 -0.60 27.64 13.87
C PRO A 42 -1.78 28.16 13.07
N THR A 43 -1.48 28.99 12.07
CA THR A 43 -2.41 29.52 11.08
C THR A 43 -1.68 29.54 9.76
N CYS A 44 -2.32 29.06 8.70
CA CYS A 44 -1.71 29.02 7.38
C CYS A 44 -2.59 29.70 6.33
N SER A 45 -1.94 30.25 5.33
CA SER A 45 -2.56 30.74 4.10
C SER A 45 -1.93 30.00 2.91
N TYR A 46 -2.70 29.80 1.87
CA TYR A 46 -2.24 29.12 0.68
C TYR A 46 -2.81 29.79 -0.58
N GLN A 47 -1.96 29.97 -1.57
CA GLN A 47 -2.33 30.47 -2.89
C GLN A 47 -1.75 29.54 -3.93
N GLY A 48 -2.57 28.61 -4.41
CA GLY A 48 -2.20 27.63 -5.43
C GLY A 48 -3.03 27.77 -6.69
N ARG A 49 -2.86 26.81 -7.59
CA ARG A 49 -3.65 26.72 -8.82
C ARG A 49 -5.07 26.22 -8.56
N TYR A 50 -5.22 25.30 -7.63
CA TYR A 50 -6.48 24.59 -7.36
C TYR A 50 -7.13 24.98 -6.07
N HIS A 51 -6.36 25.47 -5.10
CA HIS A 51 -6.84 25.88 -3.79
C HIS A 51 -6.27 27.23 -3.39
N SER A 52 -7.12 28.07 -2.81
CA SER A 52 -6.73 29.36 -2.26
C SER A 52 -7.54 29.64 -1.00
N PHE A 53 -6.85 29.98 0.09
CA PHE A 53 -7.49 30.35 1.34
C PHE A 53 -6.52 31.20 2.19
N GLU A 54 -7.09 31.96 3.11
CA GLU A 54 -6.35 32.83 4.04
C GLU A 54 -6.73 32.53 5.48
N ASN A 55 -5.72 32.64 6.36
CA ASN A 55 -5.89 32.56 7.80
C ASN A 55 -6.63 31.31 8.31
N PHE A 56 -6.35 30.17 7.68
CA PHE A 56 -6.93 28.89 8.08
C PHE A 56 -6.21 28.32 9.31
N THR A 57 -6.99 27.91 10.32
CA THR A 57 -6.50 27.25 11.52
C THR A 57 -7.12 25.85 11.62
N LEU A 58 -6.28 24.82 11.66
CA LEU A 58 -6.71 23.44 11.81
C LEU A 58 -6.98 23.10 13.28
N VAL A 59 -8.21 22.60 13.55
CA VAL A 59 -8.62 22.14 14.90
C VAL A 59 -9.35 20.81 14.77
N PRO A 60 -8.95 19.75 15.53
CA PRO A 60 -7.80 19.69 16.43
C PRO A 60 -6.47 19.58 15.67
N ARG A 61 -5.39 19.99 16.28
CA ARG A 61 -4.03 19.83 15.76
C ARG A 61 -3.51 18.41 16.01
N PRO A 62 -2.61 17.88 15.17
CA PRO A 62 -1.93 16.61 15.44
C PRO A 62 -1.14 16.65 16.75
N VAL A 63 -1.21 15.56 17.52
CA VAL A 63 -0.38 15.37 18.71
C VAL A 63 1.06 14.99 18.34
N GLN A 64 1.24 14.27 17.22
CA GLN A 64 2.56 13.87 16.75
C GLN A 64 3.29 15.04 16.09
N LEU A 65 4.56 15.25 16.45
CA LEU A 65 5.39 16.35 15.95
C LEU A 65 6.46 15.82 14.98
N PRO A 66 6.78 16.57 13.90
CA PRO A 66 6.11 17.80 13.44
C PRO A 66 4.70 17.55 12.90
N HIS A 67 4.39 16.34 12.51
CA HIS A 67 3.11 15.84 12.04
C HIS A 67 3.11 14.29 12.05
N PRO A 68 1.98 13.61 11.89
CA PRO A 68 1.95 12.16 11.70
C PRO A 68 2.83 11.71 10.53
N PRO A 69 3.57 10.59 10.64
CA PRO A 69 4.32 10.04 9.51
C PRO A 69 3.42 9.83 8.30
N ILE A 70 3.87 10.31 7.14
CA ILE A 70 3.15 10.22 5.86
C ILE A 70 3.71 9.04 5.08
N ARG A 71 2.83 8.18 4.53
CA ARG A 71 3.16 7.15 3.55
C ARG A 71 2.40 7.41 2.27
N ILE A 72 3.11 7.33 1.12
CA ILE A 72 2.49 7.56 -0.19
C ILE A 72 2.29 6.23 -0.91
N ALA A 73 1.05 6.01 -1.39
CA ALA A 73 0.71 4.80 -2.10
C ALA A 73 1.19 4.84 -3.55
N ALA A 74 1.94 3.81 -3.99
CA ALA A 74 2.26 3.56 -5.38
C ALA A 74 1.20 2.67 -6.03
N SER A 75 0.70 3.09 -7.18
CA SER A 75 -0.31 2.36 -7.97
C SER A 75 0.10 2.13 -9.42
N GLN A 76 1.22 2.70 -9.86
CA GLN A 76 1.77 2.57 -11.20
C GLN A 76 3.31 2.53 -11.11
N PRO A 77 4.04 1.92 -12.05
CA PRO A 77 5.49 1.83 -12.02
C PRO A 77 6.21 3.18 -11.89
N ASP A 78 5.75 4.22 -12.59
CA ASP A 78 6.29 5.58 -12.54
C ASP A 78 6.12 6.27 -11.18
N THR A 79 5.11 5.86 -10.42
CA THR A 79 4.84 6.41 -9.08
C THR A 79 5.93 6.03 -8.07
N TYR A 80 6.59 4.89 -8.24
CA TYR A 80 7.68 4.46 -7.36
C TYR A 80 8.86 5.43 -7.42
N GLU A 81 9.25 5.82 -8.63
CA GLU A 81 10.31 6.81 -8.86
C GLU A 81 9.94 8.18 -8.26
N GLN A 82 8.71 8.63 -8.50
CA GLN A 82 8.21 9.92 -7.98
C GLN A 82 8.25 9.96 -6.45
N ILE A 83 7.80 8.89 -5.76
CA ILE A 83 7.79 8.83 -4.29
C ILE A 83 9.23 8.85 -3.76
N GLY A 84 10.17 8.16 -4.43
CA GLY A 84 11.58 8.21 -4.09
C GLY A 84 12.15 9.63 -4.20
N ARG A 85 11.87 10.34 -5.28
CA ARG A 85 12.29 11.75 -5.46
C ARG A 85 11.69 12.68 -4.41
N LEU A 86 10.46 12.42 -3.96
CA LEU A 86 9.80 13.22 -2.94
C LEU A 86 10.31 12.94 -1.51
N GLY A 87 11.04 11.84 -1.29
CA GLY A 87 11.58 11.48 0.02
C GLY A 87 10.56 11.01 1.05
N TYR A 88 9.49 10.34 0.60
CA TYR A 88 8.48 9.76 1.48
C TYR A 88 8.55 8.23 1.53
N PRO A 89 8.19 7.62 2.68
CA PRO A 89 7.98 6.19 2.75
C PRO A 89 6.94 5.71 1.74
N LEU A 90 7.30 4.63 1.02
CA LEU A 90 6.49 3.99 0.00
C LEU A 90 5.47 3.02 0.62
N PHE A 91 4.23 3.04 0.16
CA PHE A 91 3.23 2.01 0.43
C PHE A 91 2.75 1.38 -0.89
N SER A 92 3.10 0.13 -1.11
CA SER A 92 2.73 -0.64 -2.31
C SER A 92 1.60 -1.62 -2.00
N ALA A 93 0.80 -1.95 -3.00
CA ALA A 93 -0.23 -2.97 -2.89
C ALA A 93 -0.22 -3.89 -4.13
N VAL A 94 -0.37 -5.19 -3.90
CA VAL A 94 -0.35 -6.21 -4.98
C VAL A 94 -1.50 -6.07 -5.98
N ARG A 95 -2.49 -5.23 -5.70
CA ARG A 95 -3.53 -4.91 -6.68
C ARG A 95 -2.94 -4.24 -7.92
N ALA A 96 -1.95 -3.37 -7.71
CA ALA A 96 -1.32 -2.59 -8.77
C ALA A 96 -0.09 -3.27 -9.38
N SER A 97 0.68 -4.00 -8.56
CA SER A 97 1.92 -4.67 -8.98
C SER A 97 1.98 -6.08 -8.45
N PRO A 98 2.28 -7.08 -9.28
CA PRO A 98 2.48 -8.45 -8.80
C PRO A 98 3.69 -8.54 -7.87
N LEU A 99 3.67 -9.52 -6.96
CA LEU A 99 4.78 -9.80 -6.05
C LEU A 99 6.10 -10.08 -6.78
N THR A 100 6.02 -10.65 -7.98
CA THR A 100 7.18 -10.97 -8.82
C THR A 100 7.90 -9.74 -9.37
N GLU A 101 7.24 -8.59 -9.46
CA GLU A 101 7.82 -7.32 -9.95
C GLU A 101 8.23 -6.39 -8.80
N LEU A 102 7.84 -6.71 -7.57
CA LEU A 102 8.00 -5.82 -6.42
C LEU A 102 9.46 -5.40 -6.17
N ALA A 103 10.40 -6.34 -6.27
CA ALA A 103 11.84 -6.06 -6.06
C ALA A 103 12.40 -5.05 -7.09
N GLY A 104 11.94 -5.11 -8.33
CA GLY A 104 12.28 -4.13 -9.36
C GLY A 104 11.74 -2.74 -9.03
N HIS A 105 10.47 -2.66 -8.66
CA HIS A 105 9.83 -1.41 -8.32
C HIS A 105 10.42 -0.75 -7.06
N THR A 106 10.69 -1.52 -6.01
CA THR A 106 11.31 -0.97 -4.80
C THR A 106 12.75 -0.54 -5.04
N ARG A 107 13.48 -1.17 -5.96
CA ARG A 107 14.80 -0.70 -6.41
C ARG A 107 14.69 0.67 -7.08
N THR A 108 13.80 0.84 -8.06
CA THR A 108 13.53 2.14 -8.70
C THR A 108 13.23 3.24 -7.69
N TYR A 109 12.41 2.95 -6.67
CA TYR A 109 12.12 3.87 -5.57
C TYR A 109 13.39 4.26 -4.79
N ARG A 110 14.24 3.29 -4.44
CA ARG A 110 15.47 3.52 -3.66
C ARG A 110 16.51 4.30 -4.46
N ASP A 111 16.67 3.97 -5.74
CA ASP A 111 17.59 4.68 -6.62
C ASP A 111 17.19 6.16 -6.77
N ALA A 112 15.90 6.42 -6.94
CA ALA A 112 15.36 7.78 -7.00
C ALA A 112 15.53 8.55 -5.68
N TRP A 113 15.35 7.88 -4.53
CA TRP A 113 15.59 8.44 -3.20
C TRP A 113 17.06 8.88 -3.05
N ALA A 114 17.99 7.99 -3.40
CA ALA A 114 19.42 8.25 -3.31
C ALA A 114 19.84 9.39 -4.28
N ALA A 115 19.34 9.35 -5.52
CA ALA A 115 19.64 10.37 -6.53
C ALA A 115 19.13 11.76 -6.13
N ALA A 116 18.03 11.84 -5.38
CA ALA A 116 17.50 13.10 -4.85
C ALA A 116 18.26 13.60 -3.59
N GLY A 117 19.23 12.84 -3.08
CA GLY A 117 20.06 13.23 -1.93
C GLY A 117 19.34 13.20 -0.58
N HIS A 118 18.24 12.45 -0.47
CA HIS A 118 17.54 12.30 0.81
C HIS A 118 18.38 11.55 1.83
N LYS A 119 18.33 12.02 3.08
CA LYS A 119 19.02 11.37 4.20
C LYS A 119 18.17 10.24 4.80
N GLY A 120 18.85 9.25 5.41
CA GLY A 120 18.20 8.10 6.04
C GLY A 120 17.87 7.00 5.04
N GLU A 121 17.22 5.94 5.55
CA GLU A 121 16.89 4.78 4.74
C GLU A 121 15.49 4.89 4.14
N PRO A 122 15.34 4.65 2.82
CA PRO A 122 14.05 4.60 2.17
C PRO A 122 13.23 3.40 2.69
N GLN A 123 12.04 3.65 3.21
CA GLN A 123 11.16 2.63 3.77
C GLN A 123 10.07 2.24 2.79
N ALA A 124 10.03 0.97 2.40
CA ALA A 124 8.99 0.41 1.55
C ALA A 124 8.09 -0.55 2.34
N TYR A 125 6.78 -0.38 2.20
CA TYR A 125 5.77 -1.22 2.84
C TYR A 125 4.90 -1.87 1.77
N LEU A 126 4.46 -3.10 2.02
CA LEU A 126 3.60 -3.87 1.12
C LEU A 126 2.27 -4.21 1.78
N GLN A 127 1.16 -3.98 1.09
CA GLN A 127 -0.13 -4.61 1.39
C GLN A 127 -0.37 -5.78 0.45
N THR A 128 -0.69 -6.94 1.03
CA THR A 128 -0.96 -8.16 0.26
C THR A 128 -2.01 -9.03 0.95
N PRO A 129 -2.87 -9.76 0.21
CA PRO A 129 -3.66 -10.84 0.76
C PRO A 129 -2.80 -11.86 1.50
N VAL A 130 -3.22 -12.20 2.71
CA VAL A 130 -2.59 -13.25 3.50
C VAL A 130 -3.69 -14.14 4.05
N TYR A 131 -3.54 -15.47 3.91
CA TYR A 131 -4.40 -16.42 4.56
C TYR A 131 -3.59 -17.55 5.19
N VAL A 132 -3.89 -17.85 6.46
CA VAL A 132 -3.14 -18.82 7.25
C VAL A 132 -4.10 -19.86 7.79
N ALA A 133 -3.77 -21.15 7.62
CA ALA A 133 -4.47 -22.26 8.23
C ALA A 133 -3.47 -23.30 8.74
N GLU A 134 -3.97 -24.29 9.47
CA GLU A 134 -3.15 -25.33 10.13
C GLU A 134 -2.47 -26.27 9.13
N THR A 135 -3.09 -26.46 7.94
CA THR A 135 -2.48 -27.25 6.85
C THR A 135 -2.48 -26.46 5.56
N ARG A 136 -1.55 -26.79 4.68
CA ARG A 136 -1.42 -26.14 3.37
C ARG A 136 -2.65 -26.37 2.49
N GLU A 137 -3.16 -27.59 2.49
CA GLU A 137 -4.33 -27.99 1.70
C GLU A 137 -5.55 -27.17 2.11
N ARG A 138 -5.77 -27.04 3.43
CA ARG A 138 -6.86 -26.24 3.97
C ARG A 138 -6.70 -24.76 3.63
N ALA A 139 -5.50 -24.20 3.79
CA ALA A 139 -5.22 -22.81 3.47
C ALA A 139 -5.53 -22.50 2.00
N LEU A 140 -5.11 -23.37 1.10
CA LEU A 140 -5.33 -23.19 -0.34
C LEU A 140 -6.81 -23.29 -0.70
N ALA A 141 -7.51 -24.30 -0.20
CA ALA A 141 -8.92 -24.50 -0.50
C ALA A 141 -9.82 -23.37 0.04
N GLU A 142 -9.55 -22.92 1.28
CA GLU A 142 -10.37 -21.86 1.89
C GLU A 142 -10.11 -20.47 1.28
N ALA A 143 -8.88 -20.19 0.82
CA ALA A 143 -8.53 -18.89 0.26
C ALA A 143 -8.92 -18.72 -1.22
N GLU A 144 -9.18 -19.81 -1.96
CA GLU A 144 -9.31 -19.79 -3.42
C GLU A 144 -10.34 -18.80 -3.93
N GLU A 145 -11.59 -18.93 -3.49
CA GLU A 145 -12.69 -18.08 -3.97
C GLU A 145 -12.41 -16.59 -3.68
N GLY A 146 -11.99 -16.29 -2.45
CA GLY A 146 -11.71 -14.93 -2.02
C GLY A 146 -10.54 -14.32 -2.79
N LEU A 147 -9.46 -15.07 -2.97
CA LEU A 147 -8.27 -14.59 -3.67
C LEU A 147 -8.52 -14.39 -5.18
N MET A 148 -9.27 -15.30 -5.81
CA MET A 148 -9.69 -15.16 -7.20
C MET A 148 -10.59 -13.95 -7.40
N ARG A 149 -11.57 -13.72 -6.50
CA ARG A 149 -12.39 -12.52 -6.52
C ARG A 149 -11.58 -11.24 -6.33
N PHE A 150 -10.62 -11.26 -5.40
CA PHE A 150 -9.69 -10.15 -5.19
C PHE A 150 -8.91 -9.82 -6.46
N ALA A 151 -8.39 -10.83 -7.16
CA ALA A 151 -7.62 -10.65 -8.39
C ALA A 151 -8.46 -10.11 -9.55
N THR A 152 -9.74 -10.53 -9.65
CA THR A 152 -10.66 -10.13 -10.73
C THR A 152 -11.39 -8.81 -10.46
N TYR A 153 -11.35 -8.27 -9.24
CA TYR A 153 -11.99 -6.98 -8.93
C TYR A 153 -11.50 -5.82 -9.81
N ARG A 154 -10.31 -5.95 -10.38
CA ARG A 154 -9.70 -5.04 -11.35
C ARG A 154 -9.35 -5.78 -12.64
N ALA A 155 -10.30 -6.54 -13.18
CA ALA A 155 -10.12 -7.27 -14.44
C ALA A 155 -9.71 -6.35 -15.62
N ASP A 156 -10.06 -5.05 -15.55
CA ASP A 156 -9.61 -4.01 -16.47
C ASP A 156 -8.08 -3.78 -16.45
N LEU A 157 -7.39 -4.16 -15.38
CA LEU A 157 -5.93 -4.07 -15.24
C LEU A 157 -5.21 -5.42 -15.43
N VAL A 158 -5.95 -6.52 -15.46
CA VAL A 158 -5.38 -7.87 -15.60
C VAL A 158 -5.41 -8.27 -17.08
N ARG A 159 -4.25 -8.55 -17.65
CA ARG A 159 -4.15 -9.09 -19.01
C ARG A 159 -4.39 -10.61 -18.97
N GLY A 160 -5.59 -11.02 -19.35
CA GLY A 160 -5.99 -12.45 -19.45
C GLY A 160 -6.57 -13.04 -18.17
N ALA A 161 -7.10 -14.27 -18.28
CA ALA A 161 -7.58 -15.03 -17.13
C ALA A 161 -6.38 -15.70 -16.43
N LEU A 162 -6.15 -15.36 -15.15
CA LEU A 162 -5.13 -15.99 -14.33
C LEU A 162 -5.68 -17.28 -13.72
N SER A 163 -4.88 -18.33 -13.71
CA SER A 163 -5.14 -19.53 -12.91
C SER A 163 -4.97 -19.21 -11.41
N TYR A 164 -5.57 -20.02 -10.54
CA TYR A 164 -5.42 -19.86 -9.10
C TYR A 164 -3.94 -19.92 -8.66
N ALA A 165 -3.15 -20.82 -9.26
CA ALA A 165 -1.72 -20.93 -8.98
C ALA A 165 -0.94 -19.64 -9.33
N GLU A 166 -1.29 -18.97 -10.43
CA GLU A 166 -0.70 -17.68 -10.81
C GLU A 166 -1.12 -16.58 -9.84
N VAL A 167 -2.39 -16.53 -9.47
CA VAL A 167 -2.90 -15.54 -8.50
C VAL A 167 -2.23 -15.72 -7.13
N GLN A 168 -2.04 -16.95 -6.66
CA GLN A 168 -1.27 -17.22 -5.43
C GLN A 168 0.16 -16.67 -5.53
N ARG A 169 0.86 -16.98 -6.61
CA ARG A 169 2.25 -16.54 -6.78
C ARG A 169 2.40 -15.03 -6.85
N GLU A 170 1.43 -14.36 -7.47
CA GLU A 170 1.54 -12.93 -7.82
C GLU A 170 0.79 -12.00 -6.88
N LYS A 171 -0.23 -12.50 -6.17
CA LYS A 171 -1.18 -11.64 -5.45
C LYS A 171 -1.41 -12.03 -3.99
N GLY A 172 -0.86 -13.15 -3.51
CA GLY A 172 -1.15 -13.58 -2.14
C GLY A 172 -0.04 -14.37 -1.47
N ILE A 173 -0.11 -14.45 -0.14
CA ILE A 173 0.77 -15.27 0.69
C ILE A 173 -0.14 -16.22 1.47
N ILE A 174 -0.23 -17.47 1.02
CA ILE A 174 -1.22 -18.45 1.50
C ILE A 174 -0.50 -19.72 1.98
N GLY A 175 -0.80 -20.19 3.17
CA GLY A 175 -0.21 -21.44 3.67
C GLY A 175 -0.33 -21.64 5.18
N THR A 176 0.54 -22.52 5.69
CA THR A 176 0.75 -22.69 7.14
C THR A 176 1.55 -21.51 7.69
N PRO A 177 1.60 -21.33 9.03
CA PRO A 177 2.44 -20.27 9.63
C PRO A 177 3.88 -20.26 9.13
N ASP A 178 4.51 -21.43 8.95
CA ASP A 178 5.89 -21.53 8.48
C ASP A 178 6.02 -21.08 7.01
N ILE A 179 5.17 -21.59 6.12
CA ILE A 179 5.17 -21.20 4.70
C ILE A 179 4.97 -19.69 4.55
N VAL A 180 4.04 -19.13 5.32
CA VAL A 180 3.75 -17.69 5.27
C VAL A 180 4.91 -16.88 5.82
N ALA A 181 5.51 -17.28 6.93
CA ALA A 181 6.67 -16.59 7.51
C ALA A 181 7.88 -16.64 6.57
N ASP A 182 8.18 -17.79 5.99
CA ASP A 182 9.30 -17.94 5.03
C ASP A 182 9.10 -17.04 3.80
N ARG A 183 7.87 -16.99 3.28
CA ARG A 183 7.56 -16.13 2.12
C ARG A 183 7.67 -14.64 2.47
N ILE A 184 7.27 -14.24 3.67
CA ILE A 184 7.44 -12.86 4.16
C ILE A 184 8.92 -12.53 4.29
N ALA A 185 9.73 -13.41 4.88
CA ALA A 185 11.16 -13.22 5.00
C ALA A 185 11.83 -13.06 3.64
N GLN A 186 11.49 -13.93 2.68
CA GLN A 186 11.95 -13.85 1.30
C GLN A 186 11.61 -12.49 0.65
N LEU A 187 10.35 -12.06 0.71
CA LEU A 187 9.90 -10.79 0.14
C LEU A 187 10.57 -9.59 0.82
N ARG A 188 10.75 -9.65 2.14
CA ARG A 188 11.49 -8.63 2.90
C ARG A 188 12.90 -8.47 2.34
N ASP A 189 13.61 -9.58 2.16
CA ASP A 189 15.02 -9.56 1.75
C ASP A 189 15.17 -9.19 0.26
N GLU A 190 14.33 -9.73 -0.63
CA GLU A 190 14.35 -9.44 -2.07
C GLU A 190 13.94 -7.99 -2.40
N ALA A 191 12.89 -7.50 -1.78
CA ALA A 191 12.34 -6.16 -2.03
C ALA A 191 12.75 -5.13 -0.96
N GLN A 192 13.56 -5.53 0.02
CA GLN A 192 14.02 -4.69 1.15
C GLN A 192 12.86 -3.97 1.83
N LEU A 193 11.84 -4.73 2.23
CA LEU A 193 10.64 -4.18 2.84
C LEU A 193 10.86 -3.84 4.32
N ALA A 194 10.37 -2.67 4.72
CA ALA A 194 10.31 -2.25 6.12
C ALA A 194 9.10 -2.89 6.87
N GLY A 195 8.12 -3.40 6.14
CA GLY A 195 6.98 -4.09 6.75
C GLY A 195 5.91 -4.53 5.75
N ILE A 196 5.03 -5.41 6.22
CA ILE A 196 3.90 -5.95 5.47
C ILE A 196 2.59 -5.67 6.21
N SER A 197 1.57 -5.26 5.47
CA SER A 197 0.18 -5.14 5.92
C SER A 197 -0.62 -6.29 5.33
N ALA A 198 -1.07 -7.22 6.18
CA ALA A 198 -1.84 -8.38 5.76
C ALA A 198 -3.31 -8.03 5.53
N GLU A 199 -3.85 -8.32 4.35
CA GLU A 199 -5.27 -8.33 4.05
C GLU A 199 -5.83 -9.73 4.31
N ILE A 200 -6.41 -9.96 5.50
CA ILE A 200 -6.78 -11.30 5.99
C ILE A 200 -8.05 -11.88 5.31
N ASN A 201 -8.94 -11.03 4.79
CA ASN A 201 -10.15 -11.47 4.10
C ASN A 201 -10.23 -10.90 2.68
N PRO A 202 -9.32 -11.32 1.77
CA PRO A 202 -9.35 -10.85 0.40
C PRO A 202 -10.65 -11.26 -0.27
N GLY A 203 -11.24 -10.33 -1.04
CA GLY A 203 -12.52 -10.57 -1.74
C GLY A 203 -13.75 -10.69 -0.83
N SER A 204 -13.60 -10.65 0.50
CA SER A 204 -14.69 -10.71 1.49
C SER A 204 -15.54 -11.99 1.38
N MET A 205 -14.91 -13.14 1.10
CA MET A 205 -15.59 -14.43 0.92
C MET A 205 -15.43 -15.40 2.09
N LEU A 206 -14.52 -15.10 3.03
CA LEU A 206 -14.27 -15.96 4.17
C LEU A 206 -15.35 -15.79 5.25
N SER A 207 -15.73 -16.89 5.90
CA SER A 207 -16.58 -16.87 7.08
C SER A 207 -15.86 -16.21 8.27
N HIS A 208 -16.62 -15.71 9.23
CA HIS A 208 -16.06 -15.12 10.45
C HIS A 208 -15.10 -16.08 11.17
N ALA A 209 -15.44 -17.38 11.26
CA ALA A 209 -14.59 -18.38 11.90
C ALA A 209 -13.23 -18.55 11.18
N GLN A 210 -13.23 -18.57 9.84
CA GLN A 210 -12.00 -18.66 9.05
C GLN A 210 -11.13 -17.41 9.23
N VAL A 211 -11.74 -16.23 9.19
CA VAL A 211 -11.03 -14.95 9.42
C VAL A 211 -10.39 -14.93 10.80
N MET A 212 -11.14 -15.30 11.84
CA MET A 212 -10.63 -15.29 13.22
C MET A 212 -9.54 -16.33 13.44
N ASN A 213 -9.64 -17.50 12.82
CA ASN A 213 -8.59 -18.51 12.88
C ASN A 213 -7.30 -18.04 12.20
N SER A 214 -7.41 -17.53 10.97
CA SER A 214 -6.26 -17.00 10.23
C SER A 214 -5.60 -15.83 10.98
N LEU A 215 -6.39 -14.91 11.53
CA LEU A 215 -5.90 -13.79 12.31
C LEU A 215 -5.18 -14.27 13.61
N ARG A 216 -5.71 -15.27 14.30
CA ARG A 216 -5.07 -15.85 15.48
C ARG A 216 -3.69 -16.44 15.14
N LEU A 217 -3.61 -17.26 14.09
CA LEU A 217 -2.35 -17.83 13.62
C LEU A 217 -1.35 -16.75 13.20
N TRP A 218 -1.82 -15.73 12.49
CA TRP A 218 -1.02 -14.57 12.11
C TRP A 218 -0.41 -13.85 13.31
N CYS A 219 -1.25 -13.53 14.30
CA CYS A 219 -0.80 -12.77 15.48
C CYS A 219 0.09 -13.58 16.44
N GLN A 220 -0.20 -14.87 16.60
CA GLN A 220 0.48 -15.71 17.59
C GLN A 220 1.74 -16.40 17.05
N GLU A 221 1.75 -16.78 15.78
CA GLU A 221 2.80 -17.62 15.22
C GLU A 221 3.68 -16.92 14.18
N ILE A 222 3.17 -15.87 13.49
CA ILE A 222 3.92 -15.20 12.43
C ILE A 222 4.47 -13.86 12.91
N MET A 223 3.62 -12.95 13.39
CA MET A 223 4.06 -11.60 13.81
C MET A 223 5.24 -11.61 14.81
N PRO A 224 5.33 -12.52 15.79
CA PRO A 224 6.46 -12.53 16.73
C PRO A 224 7.82 -12.81 16.07
N ARG A 225 7.85 -13.43 14.89
CA ARG A 225 9.09 -13.75 14.16
C ARG A 225 9.71 -12.53 13.47
N PHE A 226 8.99 -11.39 13.40
CA PHE A 226 9.39 -10.17 12.71
C PHE A 226 9.42 -8.93 13.63
N LYS A 227 9.55 -9.14 14.93
CA LYS A 227 9.70 -8.07 15.93
C LYS A 227 11.15 -7.69 16.15
#